data_be63173d1cd4b430380deb3ddc116fe9
#
_entry.id   be63173d1cd4b430380deb3ddc116fe9
#
_cell.length_a   1.000
_cell.length_b   1.000
_cell.length_c   1.000
_cell.angle_alpha   90.00
_cell.angle_beta   90.00
_cell.angle_gamma   90.00
#
_symmetry.space_group_name_H-M   'P 1'
#
loop_
_entity.id
_entity.type
_entity.pdbx_description
1 polymer ?
#
loop_
_entity_poly.entity_id
_entity_poly.type
_entity_poly.pdbx_seq_one_letter_code
_entity_poly.pdbx_strand_id
1 'polypeptide(L)'
;MLERFLSQTTFTSQDDFIQNFHVKVPENFNFGYDVVDAWAAEAPDKIALCWTNDHGVHHDFTFSELKDYTDRTASYFQSLGIGHGDMVMLILKRRYEFWFSIIALHKIGAVAIPATHLLTGKDIIYRNNAADIKMIVCAGEEVILNHVKDALPYSPSVKHLVSAGPIVPHGFEDFQKGVLGAAPFVKPEHPNRNDDISLMYFTSGTTGEPKMVAHDFTYPLGHIATGCYWHNLHENSLHLTVADTGWGKAVWGKLYGQWIAGATVFVYDHEKFHPADILQMIQDYHITSLCAPPHGLPLPDSGGPDALRPFFPAILHDCRRGAEPGRVRNIPQTDRYQTDGRLRTDRDDFDYRHIPMDGSQTRFHGST
;
A
#
# COMPACT_ATOMS: atom_id res chain seq x y z
N MET A 1 0.00 1.24 -19.58
CA MET A 1 0.74 1.63 -18.34
C MET A 1 2.04 0.85 -18.15
N LEU A 2 2.00 -0.49 -18.08
CA LEU A 2 3.17 -1.33 -17.76
C LEU A 2 4.35 -1.15 -18.75
N GLU A 3 4.07 -0.94 -20.02
CA GLU A 3 5.06 -0.69 -21.09
C GLU A 3 5.88 0.58 -20.90
N ARG A 4 5.41 1.51 -20.05
CA ARG A 4 6.19 2.70 -19.66
C ARG A 4 7.41 2.31 -18.83
N PHE A 5 7.28 1.25 -18.03
CA PHE A 5 8.27 0.83 -17.04
C PHE A 5 9.00 -0.47 -17.38
N LEU A 6 8.55 -1.23 -18.35
CA LEU A 6 9.17 -2.47 -18.80
C LEU A 6 9.48 -2.43 -20.29
N SER A 7 10.57 -3.08 -20.67
CA SER A 7 10.90 -3.29 -22.09
C SER A 7 10.13 -4.46 -22.68
N GLN A 8 9.82 -5.45 -21.85
CA GLN A 8 9.05 -6.65 -22.17
C GLN A 8 8.04 -6.91 -21.05
N THR A 9 6.79 -7.15 -21.40
CA THR A 9 5.69 -7.35 -20.44
C THR A 9 5.17 -8.77 -20.37
N THR A 10 5.58 -9.62 -21.30
CA THR A 10 5.19 -11.04 -21.36
C THR A 10 6.44 -11.90 -21.48
N PHE A 11 6.48 -13.00 -20.72
CA PHE A 11 7.62 -13.89 -20.65
C PHE A 11 7.17 -15.33 -20.91
N THR A 12 7.95 -16.07 -21.68
CA THR A 12 7.61 -17.44 -22.11
C THR A 12 8.14 -18.51 -21.16
N SER A 13 9.12 -18.18 -20.34
CA SER A 13 9.73 -19.08 -19.37
C SER A 13 10.32 -18.29 -18.17
N GLN A 14 10.74 -19.02 -17.14
CA GLN A 14 11.46 -18.42 -16.02
C GLN A 14 12.82 -17.82 -16.46
N ASP A 15 13.54 -18.51 -17.32
CA ASP A 15 14.81 -18.00 -17.84
C ASP A 15 14.62 -16.75 -18.69
N ASP A 16 13.57 -16.69 -19.50
CA ASP A 16 13.17 -15.48 -20.24
C ASP A 16 12.86 -14.33 -19.29
N PHE A 17 12.11 -14.61 -18.19
CA PHE A 17 11.82 -13.60 -17.18
C PHE A 17 13.11 -13.09 -16.49
N ILE A 18 14.00 -13.99 -16.06
CA ILE A 18 15.26 -13.60 -15.39
C ILE A 18 16.15 -12.75 -16.31
N GLN A 19 16.21 -13.10 -17.60
CA GLN A 19 17.09 -12.43 -18.56
C GLN A 19 16.53 -11.09 -19.05
N ASN A 20 15.20 -10.96 -19.15
CA ASN A 20 14.56 -9.85 -19.86
C ASN A 20 13.66 -8.97 -19.00
N PHE A 21 13.47 -9.31 -17.70
CA PHE A 21 12.74 -8.43 -16.77
C PHE A 21 13.65 -7.28 -16.32
N HIS A 22 13.56 -6.17 -17.04
CA HIS A 22 14.30 -4.96 -16.74
C HIS A 22 13.34 -3.79 -16.53
N VAL A 23 13.42 -3.19 -15.34
CA VAL A 23 12.62 -2.01 -14.99
C VAL A 23 13.32 -0.76 -15.50
N LYS A 24 12.61 0.00 -16.35
CA LYS A 24 13.01 1.35 -16.77
C LYS A 24 12.60 2.31 -15.67
N VAL A 25 13.57 2.95 -15.05
CA VAL A 25 13.34 3.95 -14.01
C VAL A 25 13.34 5.34 -14.65
N PRO A 26 12.18 6.04 -14.69
CA PRO A 26 12.14 7.41 -15.18
C PRO A 26 12.98 8.35 -14.29
N GLU A 27 13.50 9.43 -14.89
CA GLU A 27 14.10 10.50 -14.11
C GLU A 27 13.05 11.19 -13.25
N ASN A 28 13.36 11.38 -11.96
CA ASN A 28 12.45 11.97 -10.97
C ASN A 28 11.07 11.30 -10.91
N PHE A 29 11.06 9.95 -10.95
CA PHE A 29 9.84 9.16 -10.88
C PHE A 29 9.01 9.55 -9.65
N ASN A 30 7.71 9.76 -9.88
CA ASN A 30 6.75 10.02 -8.82
C ASN A 30 5.46 9.23 -9.05
N PHE A 31 5.18 8.29 -8.16
CA PHE A 31 4.03 7.40 -8.31
C PHE A 31 2.69 8.16 -8.44
N GLY A 32 2.54 9.31 -7.77
CA GLY A 32 1.35 10.14 -7.89
C GLY A 32 1.14 10.67 -9.32
N TYR A 33 2.20 11.10 -9.98
CA TYR A 33 2.12 11.66 -11.34
C TYR A 33 2.23 10.59 -12.42
N ASP A 34 3.23 9.70 -12.32
CA ASP A 34 3.58 8.77 -13.38
C ASP A 34 2.64 7.56 -13.46
N VAL A 35 1.89 7.30 -12.37
CA VAL A 35 0.92 6.20 -12.32
C VAL A 35 -0.50 6.71 -12.10
N VAL A 36 -0.79 7.41 -11.00
CA VAL A 36 -2.18 7.80 -10.66
C VAL A 36 -2.71 8.84 -11.64
N ASP A 37 -2.00 9.94 -11.87
CA ASP A 37 -2.43 11.00 -12.80
C ASP A 37 -2.40 10.51 -14.25
N ALA A 38 -1.46 9.62 -14.57
CA ALA A 38 -1.39 9.00 -15.89
C ALA A 38 -2.62 8.14 -16.18
N TRP A 39 -3.06 7.31 -15.22
CA TRP A 39 -4.32 6.57 -15.36
C TRP A 39 -5.54 7.49 -15.42
N ALA A 40 -5.58 8.56 -14.62
CA ALA A 40 -6.65 9.55 -14.69
C ALA A 40 -6.76 10.21 -16.08
N ALA A 41 -5.64 10.36 -16.78
CA ALA A 41 -5.61 10.90 -18.14
C ALA A 41 -5.96 9.85 -19.22
N GLU A 42 -5.52 8.59 -19.05
CA GLU A 42 -5.70 7.50 -20.04
C GLU A 42 -7.07 6.81 -19.92
N ALA A 43 -7.55 6.60 -18.68
CA ALA A 43 -8.79 5.90 -18.37
C ALA A 43 -9.49 6.53 -17.15
N PRO A 44 -10.03 7.77 -17.28
CA PRO A 44 -10.57 8.56 -16.16
C PRO A 44 -11.66 7.84 -15.38
N ASP A 45 -12.52 7.09 -16.06
CA ASP A 45 -13.68 6.40 -15.46
C ASP A 45 -13.34 5.00 -14.92
N LYS A 46 -12.09 4.56 -15.05
CA LYS A 46 -11.64 3.27 -14.52
C LYS A 46 -11.60 3.32 -12.99
N ILE A 47 -12.25 2.34 -12.33
CA ILE A 47 -12.25 2.23 -10.87
C ILE A 47 -10.83 1.87 -10.39
N ALA A 48 -10.26 2.73 -9.56
CA ALA A 48 -8.96 2.54 -8.92
C ALA A 48 -9.10 1.85 -7.56
N LEU A 49 -10.11 2.26 -6.77
CA LEU A 49 -10.33 1.83 -5.40
C LEU A 49 -11.82 1.56 -5.18
N CYS A 50 -12.14 0.36 -4.76
CA CYS A 50 -13.46 -0.06 -4.31
C CYS A 50 -13.37 -0.27 -2.79
N TRP A 51 -14.04 0.55 -2.02
CA TRP A 51 -14.00 0.52 -0.55
C TRP A 51 -15.39 0.24 0.02
N THR A 52 -15.45 -0.64 1.01
CA THR A 52 -16.66 -0.91 1.77
C THR A 52 -16.34 -1.15 3.24
N ASN A 53 -17.35 -1.04 4.11
CA ASN A 53 -17.20 -1.33 5.54
C ASN A 53 -18.30 -2.30 6.04
N ASP A 54 -18.19 -2.72 7.30
CA ASP A 54 -19.15 -3.60 7.97
C ASP A 54 -20.49 -2.91 8.33
N HIS A 55 -20.62 -1.61 8.07
CA HIS A 55 -21.90 -0.87 8.15
C HIS A 55 -22.63 -0.79 6.80
N GLY A 56 -22.11 -1.43 5.75
CA GLY A 56 -22.71 -1.42 4.41
C GLY A 56 -22.49 -0.13 3.64
N VAL A 57 -21.61 0.76 4.09
CA VAL A 57 -21.20 1.93 3.31
C VAL A 57 -20.22 1.47 2.24
N HIS A 58 -20.46 1.93 1.01
CA HIS A 58 -19.67 1.58 -0.16
C HIS A 58 -19.28 2.83 -0.95
N HIS A 59 -18.04 2.87 -1.42
CA HIS A 59 -17.51 3.92 -2.29
C HIS A 59 -16.59 3.30 -3.36
N ASP A 60 -16.89 3.60 -4.61
CA ASP A 60 -16.00 3.38 -5.73
C ASP A 60 -15.35 4.71 -6.10
N PHE A 61 -14.02 4.70 -6.22
CA PHE A 61 -13.25 5.85 -6.66
C PHE A 61 -12.61 5.53 -8.00
N THR A 62 -12.96 6.29 -9.03
CA THR A 62 -12.28 6.25 -10.33
C THR A 62 -10.89 6.88 -10.24
N PHE A 63 -10.02 6.62 -11.23
CA PHE A 63 -8.71 7.29 -11.25
C PHE A 63 -8.84 8.81 -11.37
N SER A 64 -9.86 9.32 -12.06
CA SER A 64 -10.14 10.75 -12.13
C SER A 64 -10.50 11.34 -10.77
N GLU A 65 -11.41 10.69 -10.02
CA GLU A 65 -11.77 11.10 -8.67
C GLU A 65 -10.61 10.96 -7.70
N LEU A 66 -9.85 9.85 -7.80
CA LEU A 66 -8.66 9.64 -6.99
C LEU A 66 -7.63 10.74 -7.20
N LYS A 67 -7.42 11.16 -8.47
CA LYS A 67 -6.56 12.30 -8.78
C LYS A 67 -7.08 13.59 -8.13
N ASP A 68 -8.38 13.92 -8.25
CA ASP A 68 -8.95 15.12 -7.64
C ASP A 68 -8.80 15.11 -6.12
N TYR A 69 -9.14 14.01 -5.44
CA TYR A 69 -8.98 13.88 -4.00
C TYR A 69 -7.51 13.96 -3.56
N THR A 70 -6.60 13.36 -4.30
CA THR A 70 -5.15 13.41 -3.95
C THR A 70 -4.56 14.79 -4.21
N ASP A 71 -5.00 15.51 -5.25
CA ASP A 71 -4.60 16.88 -5.52
C ASP A 71 -5.09 17.83 -4.43
N ARG A 72 -6.36 17.73 -4.01
CA ARG A 72 -6.94 18.51 -2.90
C ARG A 72 -6.23 18.20 -1.59
N THR A 73 -5.94 16.92 -1.31
CA THR A 73 -5.21 16.52 -0.11
C THR A 73 -3.79 17.07 -0.11
N ALA A 74 -3.10 17.06 -1.27
CA ALA A 74 -1.77 17.65 -1.43
C ALA A 74 -1.79 19.16 -1.18
N SER A 75 -2.75 19.88 -1.76
CA SER A 75 -2.95 21.31 -1.52
C SER A 75 -3.26 21.62 -0.06
N TYR A 76 -4.11 20.81 0.58
CA TYR A 76 -4.42 20.95 1.99
C TYR A 76 -3.16 20.75 2.86
N PHE A 77 -2.36 19.71 2.62
CA PHE A 77 -1.13 19.47 3.37
C PHE A 77 -0.10 20.59 3.14
N GLN A 78 0.02 21.10 1.90
CA GLN A 78 0.85 22.29 1.64
C GLN A 78 0.38 23.51 2.43
N SER A 79 -0.93 23.73 2.58
CA SER A 79 -1.48 24.83 3.37
C SER A 79 -1.14 24.74 4.86
N LEU A 80 -0.87 23.52 5.37
CA LEU A 80 -0.36 23.24 6.71
C LEU A 80 1.18 23.33 6.78
N GLY A 81 1.83 23.74 5.70
CA GLY A 81 3.28 23.87 5.62
C GLY A 81 4.03 22.53 5.51
N ILE A 82 3.37 21.48 5.02
CA ILE A 82 4.01 20.19 4.69
C ILE A 82 4.54 20.26 3.26
N GLY A 83 5.79 19.84 3.07
CA GLY A 83 6.46 19.86 1.78
C GLY A 83 7.55 18.80 1.69
N HIS A 84 8.46 19.00 0.74
CA HIS A 84 9.54 18.07 0.44
C HIS A 84 10.35 17.68 1.68
N GLY A 85 10.51 16.36 1.89
CA GLY A 85 11.28 15.77 2.99
C GLY A 85 10.59 15.79 4.35
N ASP A 86 9.43 16.45 4.50
CA ASP A 86 8.70 16.46 5.78
C ASP A 86 8.11 15.06 6.10
N MET A 87 8.26 14.64 7.34
CA MET A 87 7.80 13.34 7.84
C MET A 87 6.35 13.42 8.31
N VAL A 88 5.48 12.57 7.76
CA VAL A 88 4.05 12.52 8.09
C VAL A 88 3.62 11.11 8.48
N MET A 89 3.14 10.92 9.71
CA MET A 89 2.63 9.64 10.18
C MET A 89 1.16 9.45 9.82
N LEU A 90 0.82 8.27 9.26
CA LEU A 90 -0.53 7.89 8.84
C LEU A 90 -1.04 6.72 9.70
N ILE A 91 -2.00 6.98 10.61
CA ILE A 91 -2.64 5.98 11.49
C ILE A 91 -4.10 5.83 11.04
N LEU A 92 -4.34 5.25 9.86
CA LEU A 92 -5.63 5.34 9.16
C LEU A 92 -6.36 4.00 8.99
N LYS A 93 -5.94 2.92 9.69
CA LYS A 93 -6.57 1.60 9.59
C LYS A 93 -6.71 1.18 8.11
N ARG A 94 -7.93 0.93 7.66
CA ARG A 94 -8.28 0.58 6.28
C ARG A 94 -9.16 1.64 5.61
N ARG A 95 -9.16 2.85 6.15
CA ARG A 95 -9.93 3.98 5.61
C ARG A 95 -9.37 4.45 4.27
N TYR A 96 -10.25 4.84 3.34
CA TYR A 96 -9.84 5.31 2.01
C TYR A 96 -8.98 6.59 2.04
N GLU A 97 -9.06 7.39 3.11
CA GLU A 97 -8.22 8.56 3.30
C GLU A 97 -6.71 8.23 3.38
N PHE A 98 -6.36 6.96 3.64
CA PHE A 98 -4.98 6.49 3.56
C PHE A 98 -4.42 6.65 2.14
N TRP A 99 -5.17 6.22 1.12
CA TRP A 99 -4.74 6.32 -0.27
C TRP A 99 -4.65 7.77 -0.73
N PHE A 100 -5.58 8.62 -0.32
CA PHE A 100 -5.52 10.05 -0.60
C PHE A 100 -4.28 10.68 0.03
N SER A 101 -4.01 10.37 1.29
CA SER A 101 -2.88 10.93 2.04
C SER A 101 -1.53 10.49 1.49
N ILE A 102 -1.32 9.17 1.26
CA ILE A 102 -0.01 8.67 0.82
C ILE A 102 0.34 9.18 -0.59
N ILE A 103 -0.63 9.24 -1.52
CA ILE A 103 -0.40 9.78 -2.85
C ILE A 103 -0.19 11.29 -2.82
N ALA A 104 -0.93 12.02 -1.98
CA ALA A 104 -0.72 13.45 -1.78
C ALA A 104 0.70 13.75 -1.29
N LEU A 105 1.20 12.97 -0.31
CA LEU A 105 2.57 13.10 0.20
C LEU A 105 3.60 12.84 -0.90
N HIS A 106 3.40 11.81 -1.75
CA HIS A 106 4.27 11.59 -2.90
C HIS A 106 4.27 12.81 -3.84
N LYS A 107 3.09 13.39 -4.15
CA LYS A 107 2.98 14.54 -5.06
C LYS A 107 3.74 15.78 -4.56
N ILE A 108 3.84 15.98 -3.26
CA ILE A 108 4.56 17.12 -2.67
C ILE A 108 5.98 16.79 -2.21
N GLY A 109 6.47 15.57 -2.47
CA GLY A 109 7.81 15.14 -2.09
C GLY A 109 8.01 14.89 -0.59
N ALA A 110 6.93 14.75 0.17
CA ALA A 110 6.97 14.44 1.60
C ALA A 110 7.07 12.92 1.85
N VAL A 111 7.48 12.56 3.06
CA VAL A 111 7.69 11.17 3.46
C VAL A 111 6.47 10.63 4.20
N ALA A 112 5.86 9.57 3.66
CA ALA A 112 4.79 8.85 4.34
C ALA A 112 5.35 7.86 5.36
N ILE A 113 4.78 7.84 6.58
CA ILE A 113 5.11 6.87 7.63
C ILE A 113 3.82 6.15 8.04
N PRO A 114 3.43 5.09 7.31
CA PRO A 114 2.27 4.29 7.71
C PRO A 114 2.50 3.63 9.07
N ALA A 115 1.49 3.71 9.93
CA ALA A 115 1.55 3.18 11.28
C ALA A 115 0.25 2.47 11.66
N THR A 116 0.37 1.38 12.41
CA THR A 116 -0.79 0.62 12.86
C THR A 116 -1.58 1.41 13.93
N HIS A 117 -2.89 1.25 13.91
CA HIS A 117 -3.80 1.81 14.91
C HIS A 117 -3.62 1.19 16.31
N LEU A 118 -2.82 0.12 16.42
CA LEU A 118 -2.53 -0.55 17.69
C LEU A 118 -1.42 0.14 18.50
N LEU A 119 -0.82 1.22 17.98
CA LEU A 119 0.20 1.98 18.69
C LEU A 119 -0.35 2.61 19.96
N THR A 120 0.39 2.46 21.07
CA THR A 120 0.15 3.18 22.30
C THR A 120 0.76 4.58 22.25
N GLY A 121 0.39 5.46 23.20
CA GLY A 121 1.00 6.79 23.31
C GLY A 121 2.54 6.73 23.37
N LYS A 122 3.11 5.75 24.11
CA LYS A 122 4.57 5.54 24.19
C LYS A 122 5.19 5.22 22.83
N ASP A 123 4.53 4.37 22.07
CA ASP A 123 5.01 3.99 20.73
C ASP A 123 4.98 5.17 19.75
N ILE A 124 3.96 6.03 19.88
CA ILE A 124 3.82 7.25 19.08
C ILE A 124 4.90 8.25 19.44
N ILE A 125 5.15 8.50 20.75
CA ILE A 125 6.23 9.39 21.22
C ILE A 125 7.57 8.96 20.63
N TYR A 126 7.89 7.67 20.72
CA TYR A 126 9.15 7.17 20.19
C TYR A 126 9.30 7.49 18.68
N ARG A 127 8.29 7.18 17.89
CA ARG A 127 8.31 7.40 16.42
C ARG A 127 8.38 8.87 16.07
N ASN A 128 7.61 9.71 16.78
CA ASN A 128 7.60 11.14 16.55
C ASN A 128 9.01 11.76 16.73
N ASN A 129 9.69 11.35 17.79
CA ASN A 129 11.03 11.86 18.10
C ASN A 129 12.14 11.22 17.24
N ALA A 130 12.00 9.94 16.90
CA ALA A 130 13.00 9.24 16.10
C ALA A 130 13.02 9.69 14.63
N ALA A 131 11.86 10.10 14.09
CA ALA A 131 11.73 10.51 12.69
C ALA A 131 11.40 12.01 12.53
N ASP A 132 11.45 12.82 13.58
CA ASP A 132 11.08 14.24 13.53
C ASP A 132 9.75 14.50 12.84
N ILE A 133 8.72 13.70 13.20
CA ILE A 133 7.40 13.75 12.57
C ILE A 133 6.78 15.12 12.76
N LYS A 134 6.39 15.76 11.64
CA LYS A 134 5.82 17.09 11.59
C LYS A 134 4.31 17.11 11.66
N MET A 135 3.65 16.09 11.11
CA MET A 135 2.19 15.95 11.07
C MET A 135 1.77 14.50 11.35
N ILE A 136 0.65 14.32 12.03
CA ILE A 136 -0.02 13.03 12.20
C ILE A 136 -1.41 13.13 11.58
N VAL A 137 -1.72 12.24 10.64
CA VAL A 137 -3.08 12.02 10.13
C VAL A 137 -3.58 10.70 10.71
N CYS A 138 -4.66 10.74 11.47
CA CYS A 138 -5.16 9.56 12.15
C CYS A 138 -6.68 9.38 11.97
N ALA A 139 -7.15 8.14 12.13
CA ALA A 139 -8.56 7.84 12.12
C ALA A 139 -9.28 8.56 13.28
N GLY A 140 -10.46 9.15 13.00
CA GLY A 140 -11.30 9.86 13.96
C GLY A 140 -12.01 8.90 14.91
N GLU A 141 -11.24 8.10 15.66
CA GLU A 141 -11.68 7.12 16.65
C GLU A 141 -11.11 7.45 18.02
N GLU A 142 -11.93 7.35 19.05
CA GLU A 142 -11.62 7.84 20.39
C GLU A 142 -10.29 7.28 20.95
N VAL A 143 -10.05 5.99 20.79
CA VAL A 143 -8.83 5.31 21.29
C VAL A 143 -7.58 5.88 20.61
N ILE A 144 -7.61 5.99 19.27
CA ILE A 144 -6.47 6.49 18.48
C ILE A 144 -6.21 7.96 18.81
N LEU A 145 -7.27 8.78 18.80
CA LEU A 145 -7.20 10.20 19.11
C LEU A 145 -6.62 10.47 20.51
N ASN A 146 -7.00 9.67 21.52
CA ASN A 146 -6.45 9.79 22.86
C ASN A 146 -4.97 9.44 22.90
N HIS A 147 -4.53 8.34 22.28
CA HIS A 147 -3.11 7.98 22.22
C HIS A 147 -2.27 9.04 21.51
N VAL A 148 -2.78 9.62 20.41
CA VAL A 148 -2.10 10.73 19.70
C VAL A 148 -2.03 11.98 20.58
N LYS A 149 -3.12 12.34 21.25
CA LYS A 149 -3.19 13.49 22.15
C LYS A 149 -2.23 13.36 23.34
N ASP A 150 -2.18 12.17 23.95
CA ASP A 150 -1.30 11.88 25.09
C ASP A 150 0.19 11.93 24.68
N ALA A 151 0.51 11.63 23.42
CA ALA A 151 1.86 11.71 22.90
C ALA A 151 2.34 13.15 22.62
N LEU A 152 1.43 14.08 22.35
CA LEU A 152 1.76 15.43 21.86
C LEU A 152 2.69 16.22 22.81
N PRO A 153 2.50 16.24 24.14
CA PRO A 153 3.39 16.98 25.06
C PRO A 153 4.86 16.54 25.02
N TYR A 154 5.12 15.33 24.51
CA TYR A 154 6.44 14.72 24.45
C TYR A 154 6.99 14.64 23.01
N SER A 155 6.34 15.33 22.06
CA SER A 155 6.61 15.24 20.62
C SER A 155 6.78 16.64 20.02
N PRO A 156 7.87 17.36 20.32
CA PRO A 156 8.02 18.79 19.98
C PRO A 156 8.08 19.08 18.48
N SER A 157 8.41 18.08 17.65
CA SER A 157 8.43 18.18 16.19
C SER A 157 7.03 18.24 15.57
N VAL A 158 6.02 17.63 16.22
CA VAL A 158 4.64 17.56 15.72
C VAL A 158 3.98 18.93 15.79
N LYS A 159 3.53 19.44 14.65
CA LYS A 159 2.89 20.75 14.51
C LYS A 159 1.40 20.62 14.18
N HIS A 160 1.01 19.57 13.47
CA HIS A 160 -0.35 19.36 12.97
C HIS A 160 -0.87 17.99 13.36
N LEU A 161 -2.10 17.96 13.85
CA LEU A 161 -2.88 16.75 14.12
C LEU A 161 -4.14 16.79 13.26
N VAL A 162 -4.30 15.84 12.35
CA VAL A 162 -5.42 15.79 11.42
C VAL A 162 -6.26 14.55 11.71
N SER A 163 -7.55 14.73 11.95
CA SER A 163 -8.50 13.64 12.18
C SER A 163 -9.30 13.33 10.92
N ALA A 164 -9.24 12.08 10.46
CA ALA A 164 -10.02 11.56 9.35
C ALA A 164 -11.16 10.69 9.88
N GLY A 165 -12.36 11.22 9.92
CA GLY A 165 -13.55 10.52 10.42
C GLY A 165 -14.51 11.42 11.17
N PRO A 166 -15.53 10.84 11.83
CA PRO A 166 -16.62 11.61 12.42
C PRO A 166 -16.22 12.39 13.69
N ILE A 167 -15.13 11.99 14.37
CA ILE A 167 -14.71 12.63 15.63
C ILE A 167 -13.51 13.54 15.34
N VAL A 168 -13.69 14.84 15.52
CA VAL A 168 -12.64 15.86 15.40
C VAL A 168 -12.53 16.61 16.72
N PRO A 169 -11.64 16.20 17.64
CA PRO A 169 -11.49 16.86 18.93
C PRO A 169 -10.85 18.24 18.81
N HIS A 170 -10.99 19.04 19.87
CA HIS A 170 -10.25 20.31 19.96
C HIS A 170 -8.73 20.05 19.84
N GLY A 171 -8.06 20.85 19.01
CA GLY A 171 -6.64 20.72 18.71
C GLY A 171 -6.33 19.81 17.52
N PHE A 172 -7.35 19.20 16.92
CA PHE A 172 -7.24 18.48 15.65
C PHE A 172 -7.90 19.28 14.52
N GLU A 173 -7.32 19.17 13.36
CA GLU A 173 -7.87 19.66 12.09
C GLU A 173 -8.74 18.57 11.48
N ASP A 174 -9.81 18.97 10.79
CA ASP A 174 -10.74 18.07 10.12
C ASP A 174 -10.21 17.77 8.71
N PHE A 175 -9.88 16.49 8.45
CA PHE A 175 -9.36 16.04 7.15
C PHE A 175 -10.34 16.37 6.03
N GLN A 176 -11.60 15.97 6.18
CA GLN A 176 -12.61 16.12 5.12
C GLN A 176 -12.88 17.58 4.81
N LYS A 177 -13.05 18.40 5.85
CA LYS A 177 -13.26 19.83 5.70
C LYS A 177 -12.04 20.51 5.06
N GLY A 178 -10.83 20.13 5.48
CA GLY A 178 -9.59 20.64 4.91
C GLY A 178 -9.45 20.30 3.43
N VAL A 179 -9.68 19.04 3.05
CA VAL A 179 -9.59 18.58 1.66
C VAL A 179 -10.67 19.22 0.77
N LEU A 180 -11.91 19.30 1.24
CA LEU A 180 -13.00 19.91 0.45
C LEU A 180 -12.84 21.44 0.31
N GLY A 181 -12.23 22.10 1.32
CA GLY A 181 -11.96 23.54 1.31
C GLY A 181 -10.61 23.91 0.70
N ALA A 182 -9.83 22.96 0.23
CA ALA A 182 -8.50 23.23 -0.29
C ALA A 182 -8.53 24.08 -1.57
N ALA A 183 -7.55 24.98 -1.70
CA ALA A 183 -7.31 25.70 -2.94
C ALA A 183 -6.92 24.74 -4.07
N PRO A 184 -7.01 25.12 -5.35
CA PRO A 184 -6.51 24.32 -6.44
C PRO A 184 -5.03 23.94 -6.23
N PHE A 185 -4.71 22.66 -6.46
CA PHE A 185 -3.36 22.15 -6.25
C PHE A 185 -2.39 22.73 -7.26
N VAL A 186 -1.27 23.23 -6.77
CA VAL A 186 -0.17 23.70 -7.60
C VAL A 186 0.97 22.69 -7.46
N LYS A 187 1.23 21.95 -8.55
CA LYS A 187 2.32 20.99 -8.60
C LYS A 187 3.65 21.70 -8.35
N PRO A 188 4.48 21.23 -7.41
CA PRO A 188 5.85 21.73 -7.25
C PRO A 188 6.66 21.51 -8.53
N GLU A 189 7.58 22.44 -8.86
CA GLU A 189 8.44 22.34 -10.04
C GLU A 189 9.36 21.11 -9.96
N HIS A 190 9.91 20.88 -8.76
CA HIS A 190 10.79 19.75 -8.45
C HIS A 190 10.28 19.06 -7.19
N PRO A 191 9.25 18.19 -7.29
CA PRO A 191 8.64 17.56 -6.11
C PRO A 191 9.58 16.58 -5.42
N ASN A 192 10.41 15.86 -6.18
CA ASN A 192 11.34 14.87 -5.67
C ASN A 192 12.44 14.52 -6.68
N ARG A 193 13.49 13.90 -6.18
CA ARG A 193 14.48 13.11 -6.92
C ARG A 193 14.22 11.64 -6.67
N ASN A 194 14.81 10.75 -7.49
CA ASN A 194 14.67 9.30 -7.32
C ASN A 194 15.22 8.78 -6.00
N ASP A 195 16.31 9.40 -5.52
CA ASP A 195 17.00 9.03 -4.27
C ASP A 195 16.44 9.70 -3.00
N ASP A 196 15.44 10.57 -3.12
CA ASP A 196 14.73 11.11 -1.97
C ASP A 196 13.89 10.02 -1.28
N ILE A 197 13.77 10.12 0.04
CA ILE A 197 12.91 9.20 0.80
C ILE A 197 11.44 9.56 0.54
N SER A 198 10.64 8.57 0.15
CA SER A 198 9.19 8.71 -0.05
C SER A 198 8.36 8.00 1.01
N LEU A 199 8.93 6.94 1.60
CA LEU A 199 8.23 6.04 2.50
C LEU A 199 9.17 5.53 3.59
N MET A 200 8.67 5.48 4.82
CA MET A 200 9.42 4.93 5.94
C MET A 200 8.56 4.02 6.80
N TYR A 201 9.12 2.91 7.24
CA TYR A 201 8.49 2.00 8.20
C TYR A 201 9.32 1.84 9.46
N PHE A 202 8.62 1.67 10.58
CA PHE A 202 9.22 1.19 11.82
C PHE A 202 9.02 -0.32 11.92
N THR A 203 10.12 -1.06 11.96
CA THR A 203 10.11 -2.52 12.04
C THR A 203 10.58 -2.99 13.40
N SER A 204 10.11 -4.16 13.88
CA SER A 204 10.60 -4.76 15.11
C SER A 204 12.10 -5.02 15.04
N GLY A 205 12.85 -4.32 15.87
CA GLY A 205 14.29 -4.57 16.00
C GLY A 205 14.58 -5.78 16.90
N THR A 206 15.69 -6.45 16.66
CA THR A 206 16.19 -7.52 17.55
C THR A 206 16.76 -6.99 18.87
N THR A 207 16.92 -5.68 19.02
CA THR A 207 17.62 -4.99 20.11
C THR A 207 16.74 -4.06 20.96
N GLY A 208 15.42 -4.21 20.92
CA GLY A 208 14.46 -3.46 21.74
C GLY A 208 13.65 -2.43 20.97
N GLU A 209 14.18 -1.26 20.65
CA GLU A 209 13.42 -0.20 19.99
C GLU A 209 13.24 -0.47 18.47
N PRO A 210 12.10 -0.04 17.87
CA PRO A 210 11.85 -0.21 16.46
C PRO A 210 12.90 0.48 15.58
N LYS A 211 13.33 -0.19 14.50
CA LYS A 211 14.26 0.38 13.51
C LYS A 211 13.51 1.05 12.38
N MET A 212 14.04 2.17 11.89
CA MET A 212 13.54 2.84 10.70
C MET A 212 14.07 2.18 9.43
N VAL A 213 13.20 1.88 8.49
CA VAL A 213 13.52 1.38 7.16
C VAL A 213 12.95 2.37 6.16
N ALA A 214 13.85 3.04 5.44
CA ALA A 214 13.49 4.04 4.44
C ALA A 214 13.46 3.41 3.03
N HIS A 215 12.54 3.89 2.21
CA HIS A 215 12.41 3.56 0.81
C HIS A 215 12.38 4.84 -0.01
N ASP A 216 13.08 4.85 -1.13
CA ASP A 216 13.13 5.98 -2.05
C ASP A 216 11.91 6.06 -2.98
N PHE A 217 11.88 7.09 -3.85
CA PHE A 217 10.78 7.27 -4.79
C PHE A 217 10.69 6.17 -5.85
N THR A 218 11.73 5.38 -6.09
CA THR A 218 11.73 4.29 -7.08
C THR A 218 11.17 2.98 -6.53
N TYR A 219 11.03 2.86 -5.20
CA TYR A 219 10.50 1.67 -4.52
C TYR A 219 9.21 1.10 -5.13
N PRO A 220 8.20 1.91 -5.52
CA PRO A 220 7.00 1.42 -6.15
C PRO A 220 7.24 0.58 -7.42
N LEU A 221 8.28 0.88 -8.19
CA LEU A 221 8.60 0.16 -9.43
C LEU A 221 9.07 -1.28 -9.16
N GLY A 222 9.69 -1.54 -8.02
CA GLY A 222 10.03 -2.89 -7.59
C GLY A 222 8.81 -3.80 -7.41
N HIS A 223 7.64 -3.21 -7.14
CA HIS A 223 6.38 -3.94 -6.97
C HIS A 223 5.68 -4.33 -8.28
N ILE A 224 6.24 -3.99 -9.43
CA ILE A 224 5.82 -4.56 -10.72
C ILE A 224 5.93 -6.08 -10.68
N ALA A 225 7.05 -6.61 -10.17
CA ALA A 225 7.23 -8.05 -10.02
C ALA A 225 6.17 -8.68 -9.11
N THR A 226 5.87 -8.03 -7.98
CA THR A 226 4.88 -8.52 -7.02
C THR A 226 3.46 -8.43 -7.56
N GLY A 227 3.04 -7.28 -8.09
CA GLY A 227 1.68 -7.06 -8.56
C GLY A 227 1.38 -7.80 -9.86
N CYS A 228 2.19 -7.58 -10.90
CA CYS A 228 1.89 -8.09 -12.22
C CYS A 228 2.21 -9.57 -12.40
N TYR A 229 3.30 -10.08 -11.75
CA TYR A 229 3.77 -11.44 -12.02
C TYR A 229 3.55 -12.42 -10.86
N TRP A 230 3.61 -11.97 -9.61
CA TRP A 230 3.31 -12.84 -8.47
C TRP A 230 1.81 -12.88 -8.12
N HIS A 231 1.16 -11.70 -7.97
CA HIS A 231 -0.31 -11.62 -7.82
C HIS A 231 -1.04 -11.89 -9.14
N ASN A 232 -0.33 -11.89 -10.27
CA ASN A 232 -0.86 -12.08 -11.62
C ASN A 232 -1.99 -11.11 -11.96
N LEU A 233 -1.79 -9.83 -11.64
CA LEU A 233 -2.79 -8.78 -11.83
C LEU A 233 -2.69 -8.16 -13.22
N HIS A 234 -3.85 -7.75 -13.71
CA HIS A 234 -4.05 -7.03 -14.96
C HIS A 234 -5.20 -6.02 -14.80
N GLU A 235 -5.45 -5.23 -15.83
CA GLU A 235 -6.40 -4.12 -15.78
C GLU A 235 -7.85 -4.47 -15.39
N ASN A 236 -8.26 -5.73 -15.56
CA ASN A 236 -9.60 -6.21 -15.20
C ASN A 236 -9.61 -6.93 -13.84
N SER A 237 -8.51 -6.92 -13.11
CA SER A 237 -8.44 -7.57 -11.80
C SER A 237 -9.07 -6.70 -10.72
N LEU A 238 -9.83 -7.34 -9.83
CA LEU A 238 -10.28 -6.78 -8.54
C LEU A 238 -9.53 -7.52 -7.43
N HIS A 239 -8.62 -6.83 -6.76
CA HIS A 239 -7.66 -7.42 -5.84
C HIS A 239 -7.90 -7.04 -4.38
N LEU A 240 -8.05 -8.04 -3.52
CA LEU A 240 -8.12 -7.89 -2.07
C LEU A 240 -6.82 -8.35 -1.40
N THR A 241 -6.18 -7.47 -0.64
CA THR A 241 -5.14 -7.86 0.32
C THR A 241 -5.63 -7.65 1.74
N VAL A 242 -5.64 -8.74 2.52
CA VAL A 242 -5.99 -8.70 3.95
C VAL A 242 -4.79 -8.21 4.74
N ALA A 243 -4.72 -6.90 4.93
CA ALA A 243 -3.69 -6.22 5.72
C ALA A 243 -4.20 -4.86 6.20
N ASP A 244 -3.74 -4.45 7.39
CA ASP A 244 -3.89 -3.08 7.89
C ASP A 244 -2.90 -2.15 7.16
N THR A 245 -3.28 -0.89 6.94
CA THR A 245 -2.45 0.08 6.21
C THR A 245 -1.17 0.46 6.94
N GLY A 246 -1.10 0.24 8.23
CA GLY A 246 0.11 0.46 9.03
C GLY A 246 1.22 -0.58 8.83
N TRP A 247 0.98 -1.63 8.05
CA TRP A 247 1.97 -2.66 7.75
C TRP A 247 2.53 -2.50 6.35
N GLY A 248 3.82 -2.77 6.16
CA GLY A 248 4.48 -2.72 4.86
C GLY A 248 3.75 -3.49 3.76
N LYS A 249 3.09 -4.61 4.12
CA LYS A 249 2.24 -5.40 3.23
C LYS A 249 1.14 -4.58 2.54
N ALA A 250 0.65 -3.50 3.14
CA ALA A 250 -0.40 -2.71 2.51
C ALA A 250 0.07 -2.03 1.23
N VAL A 251 1.25 -1.41 1.23
CA VAL A 251 1.71 -0.66 0.05
C VAL A 251 2.11 -1.58 -1.10
N TRP A 252 2.68 -2.75 -0.82
CA TRP A 252 3.00 -3.68 -1.89
C TRP A 252 1.84 -4.62 -2.26
N GLY A 253 0.87 -4.81 -1.38
CA GLY A 253 -0.28 -5.70 -1.59
C GLY A 253 -1.54 -5.00 -2.06
N LYS A 254 -1.70 -3.69 -1.85
CA LYS A 254 -2.92 -2.96 -2.23
C LYS A 254 -2.68 -1.48 -2.57
N LEU A 255 -1.56 -1.19 -3.22
CA LEU A 255 -1.26 0.14 -3.72
C LEU A 255 -0.37 0.09 -4.98
N TYR A 256 0.94 -0.11 -4.83
CA TYR A 256 1.89 0.17 -5.91
C TYR A 256 1.75 -0.76 -7.11
N GLY A 257 2.06 -2.04 -6.95
CA GLY A 257 2.00 -3.01 -8.04
C GLY A 257 0.61 -3.17 -8.64
N GLN A 258 -0.43 -3.02 -7.81
CA GLN A 258 -1.83 -3.10 -8.23
C GLN A 258 -2.19 -1.99 -9.20
N TRP A 259 -1.86 -0.74 -8.87
CA TRP A 259 -2.19 0.37 -9.76
C TRP A 259 -1.25 0.49 -10.96
N ILE A 260 0.02 0.03 -10.87
CA ILE A 260 0.86 -0.12 -12.05
C ILE A 260 0.26 -1.14 -13.02
N ALA A 261 -0.29 -2.25 -12.51
CA ALA A 261 -1.02 -3.24 -13.32
C ALA A 261 -2.37 -2.72 -13.84
N GLY A 262 -2.87 -1.60 -13.32
CA GLY A 262 -4.20 -1.07 -13.63
C GLY A 262 -5.33 -1.86 -12.95
N ALA A 263 -5.04 -2.68 -11.95
CA ALA A 263 -6.03 -3.42 -11.18
C ALA A 263 -6.80 -2.50 -10.23
N THR A 264 -8.07 -2.79 -10.02
CA THR A 264 -8.86 -2.17 -8.95
C THR A 264 -8.45 -2.77 -7.60
N VAL A 265 -8.13 -1.92 -6.64
CA VAL A 265 -7.88 -2.32 -5.25
C VAL A 265 -9.19 -2.40 -4.50
N PHE A 266 -9.52 -3.58 -3.95
CA PHE A 266 -10.65 -3.75 -3.05
C PHE A 266 -10.22 -3.62 -1.59
N VAL A 267 -10.97 -2.85 -0.82
CA VAL A 267 -10.73 -2.63 0.61
C VAL A 267 -11.99 -2.89 1.41
N TYR A 268 -11.88 -3.79 2.37
CA TYR A 268 -12.91 -4.00 3.38
C TYR A 268 -12.43 -3.42 4.71
N ASP A 269 -13.06 -2.34 5.15
CA ASP A 269 -12.78 -1.66 6.42
C ASP A 269 -13.72 -2.22 7.50
N HIS A 270 -13.20 -3.14 8.28
CA HIS A 270 -13.93 -3.84 9.34
C HIS A 270 -13.41 -3.46 10.72
N GLU A 271 -14.28 -3.42 11.71
CA GLU A 271 -13.88 -3.22 13.10
C GLU A 271 -13.21 -4.46 13.65
N LYS A 272 -13.82 -5.63 13.43
CA LYS A 272 -13.30 -6.91 13.86
C LYS A 272 -13.15 -7.85 12.68
N PHE A 273 -12.02 -8.54 12.63
CA PHE A 273 -11.75 -9.52 11.58
C PHE A 273 -12.61 -10.77 11.79
N HIS A 274 -13.50 -11.04 10.85
CA HIS A 274 -14.27 -12.28 10.74
C HIS A 274 -13.98 -12.93 9.39
N PRO A 275 -13.40 -14.14 9.37
CA PRO A 275 -13.09 -14.81 8.11
C PRO A 275 -14.29 -15.04 7.19
N ALA A 276 -15.48 -15.29 7.77
CA ALA A 276 -16.70 -15.45 6.99
C ALA A 276 -17.09 -14.20 6.20
N ASP A 277 -16.87 -13.01 6.77
CA ASP A 277 -17.17 -11.75 6.09
C ASP A 277 -16.24 -11.55 4.88
N ILE A 278 -14.98 -11.95 5.00
CA ILE A 278 -14.03 -11.90 3.86
C ILE A 278 -14.51 -12.82 2.72
N LEU A 279 -15.00 -14.03 3.03
CA LEU A 279 -15.55 -14.95 2.02
C LEU A 279 -16.81 -14.35 1.37
N GLN A 280 -17.67 -13.72 2.18
CA GLN A 280 -18.84 -13.04 1.67
C GLN A 280 -18.47 -11.89 0.73
N MET A 281 -17.50 -11.03 1.11
CA MET A 281 -17.02 -9.95 0.26
C MET A 281 -16.46 -10.48 -1.07
N ILE A 282 -15.75 -11.60 -1.05
CA ILE A 282 -15.21 -12.22 -2.27
C ILE A 282 -16.33 -12.62 -3.22
N GLN A 283 -17.43 -13.18 -2.70
CA GLN A 283 -18.59 -13.58 -3.50
C GLN A 283 -19.37 -12.38 -4.02
N ASP A 284 -19.73 -11.46 -3.14
CA ASP A 284 -20.61 -10.34 -3.47
C ASP A 284 -19.98 -9.38 -4.48
N TYR A 285 -18.67 -9.14 -4.35
CA TYR A 285 -17.93 -8.25 -5.24
C TYR A 285 -17.19 -8.95 -6.36
N HIS A 286 -17.28 -10.28 -6.47
CA HIS A 286 -16.59 -11.06 -7.51
C HIS A 286 -15.07 -10.80 -7.54
N ILE A 287 -14.44 -10.78 -6.37
CA ILE A 287 -13.01 -10.52 -6.22
C ILE A 287 -12.21 -11.58 -6.99
N THR A 288 -11.32 -11.13 -7.89
CA THR A 288 -10.59 -12.01 -8.80
C THR A 288 -9.24 -12.47 -8.29
N SER A 289 -8.68 -11.76 -7.29
CA SER A 289 -7.37 -12.08 -6.70
C SER A 289 -7.36 -11.75 -5.21
N LEU A 290 -6.79 -12.65 -4.40
CA LEU A 290 -6.73 -12.51 -2.95
C LEU A 290 -5.30 -12.72 -2.45
N CYS A 291 -4.83 -11.83 -1.58
CA CYS A 291 -3.64 -12.00 -0.76
C CYS A 291 -4.02 -11.98 0.73
N ALA A 292 -3.95 -13.12 1.40
CA ALA A 292 -4.30 -13.26 2.79
C ALA A 292 -3.32 -14.15 3.56
N PRO A 293 -3.15 -13.96 4.90
CA PRO A 293 -2.40 -14.92 5.72
C PRO A 293 -3.13 -16.27 5.75
N PRO A 294 -2.43 -17.40 5.62
CA PRO A 294 -3.06 -18.74 5.55
C PRO A 294 -3.96 -19.09 6.74
N HIS A 295 -3.63 -18.61 7.93
CA HIS A 295 -4.43 -18.85 9.15
C HIS A 295 -5.56 -17.83 9.35
N GLY A 296 -5.69 -16.86 8.46
CA GLY A 296 -6.76 -15.87 8.51
C GLY A 296 -8.03 -16.28 7.77
N LEU A 297 -8.00 -17.41 7.06
CA LEU A 297 -9.18 -17.92 6.36
C LEU A 297 -9.62 -19.24 6.99
N PRO A 298 -10.93 -19.45 7.29
CA PRO A 298 -11.43 -20.73 7.73
C PRO A 298 -11.32 -21.69 6.53
N LEU A 299 -10.30 -22.51 6.53
CA LEU A 299 -10.31 -23.71 5.71
C LEU A 299 -11.23 -24.70 6.41
N PRO A 300 -12.26 -25.23 5.76
CA PRO A 300 -13.07 -26.30 6.33
C PRO A 300 -12.14 -27.45 6.71
N ASP A 301 -12.28 -27.97 7.91
CA ASP A 301 -11.45 -29.08 8.45
C ASP A 301 -11.43 -30.32 7.58
N SER A 302 -12.34 -30.44 6.62
CA SER A 302 -12.55 -31.61 5.76
C SER A 302 -12.28 -31.41 4.26
N GLY A 303 -11.89 -30.22 3.80
CA GLY A 303 -11.88 -29.94 2.35
C GLY A 303 -10.56 -29.41 1.76
N GLY A 304 -9.60 -28.99 2.59
CA GLY A 304 -8.36 -28.38 2.09
C GLY A 304 -8.59 -27.15 1.17
N PRO A 305 -7.61 -26.75 0.36
CA PRO A 305 -7.74 -25.64 -0.59
C PRO A 305 -8.88 -25.80 -1.61
N ASP A 306 -9.31 -27.04 -1.86
CA ASP A 306 -10.38 -27.35 -2.82
C ASP A 306 -11.78 -26.95 -2.35
N ALA A 307 -12.01 -26.82 -1.05
CA ALA A 307 -13.28 -26.32 -0.51
C ALA A 307 -13.52 -24.83 -0.82
N LEU A 308 -12.47 -24.09 -1.14
CA LEU A 308 -12.54 -22.71 -1.57
C LEU A 308 -12.66 -22.53 -3.09
N ARG A 309 -12.52 -23.60 -3.89
CA ARG A 309 -12.63 -23.54 -5.36
C ARG A 309 -13.93 -22.93 -5.90
N PRO A 310 -15.11 -23.17 -5.28
CA PRO A 310 -16.33 -22.50 -5.74
C PRO A 310 -16.29 -20.99 -5.54
N PHE A 311 -15.46 -20.51 -4.61
CA PHE A 311 -15.36 -19.09 -4.22
C PHE A 311 -14.21 -18.36 -4.90
N PHE A 312 -13.24 -19.10 -5.46
CA PHE A 312 -12.03 -18.54 -6.06
C PHE A 312 -11.78 -19.13 -7.45
N PRO A 313 -12.36 -18.56 -8.51
CA PRO A 313 -11.87 -18.86 -9.85
C PRO A 313 -10.46 -18.33 -10.10
N ALA A 314 -9.92 -17.50 -9.19
CA ALA A 314 -8.65 -16.81 -9.30
C ALA A 314 -7.64 -17.20 -8.20
N ILE A 315 -6.41 -16.80 -8.36
CA ILE A 315 -5.22 -17.24 -7.65
C ILE A 315 -5.23 -16.78 -6.18
N LEU A 316 -5.18 -17.75 -5.23
CA LEU A 316 -4.94 -17.49 -3.81
C LEU A 316 -3.44 -17.37 -3.56
N HIS A 317 -3.00 -16.23 -3.02
CA HIS A 317 -1.61 -15.97 -2.69
C HIS A 317 -1.34 -16.08 -1.19
N ASP A 318 -0.36 -16.91 -0.80
CA ASP A 318 0.13 -16.98 0.59
C ASP A 318 1.03 -15.78 0.90
N CYS A 319 0.55 -14.91 1.75
CA CYS A 319 1.23 -13.67 2.09
C CYS A 319 2.20 -13.77 3.28
N ARG A 320 2.43 -14.93 3.85
CA ARG A 320 3.40 -15.10 4.96
C ARG A 320 4.84 -15.19 4.50
N ARG A 321 5.06 -15.68 3.30
CA ARG A 321 6.39 -15.74 2.72
C ARG A 321 6.52 -14.51 1.83
N GLY A 322 7.47 -13.65 2.14
CA GLY A 322 7.96 -12.69 1.16
C GLY A 322 8.16 -13.46 -0.13
N ALA A 323 7.82 -12.87 -1.26
CA ALA A 323 7.87 -13.55 -2.55
C ALA A 323 9.10 -14.45 -2.62
N GLU A 324 8.92 -15.77 -2.38
CA GLU A 324 9.95 -16.73 -2.73
C GLU A 324 9.92 -16.81 -4.26
N PRO A 325 11.01 -16.41 -4.93
CA PRO A 325 11.07 -16.45 -6.36
C PRO A 325 11.22 -17.90 -6.78
N GLY A 326 10.24 -18.46 -7.41
CA GLY A 326 10.44 -19.80 -7.85
C GLY A 326 9.27 -20.50 -8.52
N ARG A 327 8.13 -19.84 -8.75
CA ARG A 327 7.11 -20.40 -9.65
C ARG A 327 6.26 -19.31 -10.27
N VAL A 328 6.78 -18.65 -11.30
CA VAL A 328 5.91 -18.07 -12.34
C VAL A 328 5.34 -19.27 -13.13
N ARG A 329 4.21 -19.79 -12.68
CA ARG A 329 3.44 -20.69 -13.51
C ARG A 329 2.49 -19.83 -14.33
N ASN A 330 2.81 -19.65 -15.60
CA ASN A 330 1.80 -19.44 -16.62
C ASN A 330 0.88 -20.67 -16.59
N ILE A 331 -0.30 -20.53 -15.97
CA ILE A 331 -1.36 -21.51 -16.07
C ILE A 331 -2.15 -21.12 -17.31
N PRO A 332 -2.12 -21.94 -18.39
CA PRO A 332 -3.08 -21.79 -19.48
C PRO A 332 -4.49 -21.98 -18.88
N GLN A 333 -5.46 -21.26 -19.39
CA GLN A 333 -6.88 -21.32 -18.97
C GLN A 333 -7.56 -22.66 -19.29
N THR A 334 -6.85 -23.77 -19.31
CA THR A 334 -7.45 -25.10 -19.49
C THR A 334 -6.74 -26.11 -18.62
N ASP A 335 -7.53 -26.70 -17.70
CA ASP A 335 -7.40 -28.01 -17.08
C ASP A 335 -5.97 -28.53 -16.82
N ARG A 336 -5.54 -28.49 -15.55
CA ARG A 336 -4.84 -29.58 -14.86
C ARG A 336 -4.32 -29.13 -13.47
N TYR A 337 -5.16 -29.23 -12.46
CA TYR A 337 -4.65 -29.48 -11.11
C TYR A 337 -4.74 -30.98 -10.86
N GLN A 338 -3.64 -31.70 -11.00
CA GLN A 338 -3.48 -32.98 -10.32
C GLN A 338 -3.13 -32.70 -8.86
N THR A 339 -4.04 -33.11 -7.99
CA THR A 339 -3.90 -33.15 -6.55
C THR A 339 -2.85 -34.17 -6.18
N ASP A 340 -1.66 -33.72 -5.84
CA ASP A 340 -0.80 -34.49 -4.95
C ASP A 340 -0.53 -33.62 -3.73
N GLY A 341 -1.10 -34.01 -2.60
CA GLY A 341 -1.18 -33.28 -1.35
C GLY A 341 0.13 -33.15 -0.57
N ARG A 342 1.24 -32.93 -1.27
CA ARG A 342 2.53 -32.62 -0.67
C ARG A 342 3.17 -31.45 -1.39
N LEU A 343 3.03 -30.27 -0.82
CA LEU A 343 3.94 -29.18 -1.09
C LEU A 343 5.36 -29.61 -0.61
N ARG A 344 6.12 -30.21 -1.49
CA ARG A 344 7.56 -30.31 -1.32
C ARG A 344 8.13 -28.91 -1.51
N THR A 345 8.61 -28.33 -0.43
CA THR A 345 9.52 -27.20 -0.44
C THR A 345 10.88 -27.71 -0.87
N ASP A 346 11.14 -27.73 -2.18
CA ASP A 346 12.52 -27.77 -2.65
C ASP A 346 13.12 -26.39 -2.37
N ARG A 347 13.92 -26.33 -1.34
CA ARG A 347 14.82 -25.24 -1.01
C ARG A 347 15.97 -25.31 -2.00
N ASP A 348 15.88 -24.66 -3.13
CA ASP A 348 17.07 -24.28 -3.88
C ASP A 348 16.74 -23.12 -4.83
N ASP A 349 17.47 -22.03 -4.59
CA ASP A 349 17.95 -21.04 -5.54
C ASP A 349 16.97 -20.06 -6.18
N PHE A 350 16.51 -19.09 -5.40
CA PHE A 350 16.29 -17.77 -5.96
C PHE A 350 16.74 -16.70 -4.94
N ASP A 351 17.91 -16.14 -5.20
CA ASP A 351 18.47 -15.06 -4.39
C ASP A 351 18.03 -13.71 -4.99
N TYR A 352 17.11 -13.00 -4.32
CA TYR A 352 16.68 -11.65 -4.68
C TYR A 352 17.81 -10.63 -4.80
N ARG A 353 19.00 -10.98 -4.32
CA ARG A 353 20.20 -10.14 -4.41
C ARG A 353 20.72 -9.94 -5.82
N HIS A 354 20.17 -10.66 -6.81
CA HIS A 354 20.64 -10.62 -8.20
C HIS A 354 19.61 -10.08 -9.20
N ILE A 355 18.49 -9.47 -8.76
CA ILE A 355 17.73 -8.62 -9.66
C ILE A 355 18.52 -7.32 -9.78
N PRO A 356 19.03 -6.97 -10.97
CA PRO A 356 19.72 -5.70 -11.15
C PRO A 356 18.73 -4.55 -10.97
N MET A 357 18.59 -4.08 -9.75
CA MET A 357 18.03 -2.78 -9.45
C MET A 357 19.23 -1.86 -9.40
N ASP A 358 19.47 -1.12 -10.45
CA ASP A 358 20.40 0.00 -10.43
C ASP A 358 19.75 1.13 -9.62
N GLY A 359 20.05 1.13 -8.32
CA GLY A 359 19.46 2.09 -7.38
C GLY A 359 19.70 1.68 -5.92
N SER A 360 20.70 2.23 -5.33
CA SER A 360 21.24 2.14 -3.98
C SER A 360 20.18 1.94 -2.87
N GLN A 361 20.22 0.81 -2.19
CA GLN A 361 19.73 0.69 -0.81
C GLN A 361 20.69 1.44 0.13
N THR A 362 20.35 2.67 0.48
CA THR A 362 21.10 3.40 1.52
C THR A 362 20.64 2.88 2.89
N ARG A 363 21.46 2.07 3.52
CA ARG A 363 21.34 1.75 4.95
C ARG A 363 21.87 2.94 5.74
N PHE A 364 20.98 3.67 6.40
CA PHE A 364 21.43 4.57 7.46
C PHE A 364 21.78 3.76 8.70
N HIS A 365 23.06 3.68 8.99
CA HIS A 365 23.56 3.36 10.35
C HIS A 365 23.42 4.64 11.18
N GLY A 366 22.49 4.68 12.10
CA GLY A 366 22.46 5.68 13.13
C GLY A 366 23.69 5.49 14.02
N SER A 367 24.59 6.42 13.99
CA SER A 367 25.64 6.57 15.01
C SER A 367 25.00 7.10 16.29
N THR A 368 25.34 6.46 17.38
CA THR A 368 25.03 6.73 18.79
C THR A 368 25.01 8.19 19.19
#